data_375ffd3cfc00b2d1fc24233098b0b576
#
_entry.id   375ffd3cfc00b2d1fc24233098b0b576
#
_cell.length_a   1.000
_cell.length_b   1.000
_cell.length_c   1.000
_cell.angle_alpha   90.00
_cell.angle_beta   90.00
_cell.angle_gamma   90.00
#
_symmetry.space_group_name_H-M   'P 1'
#
loop_
_entity.id
_entity.type
_entity.pdbx_description
1 polymer ?
#
loop_
_entity_poly.entity_id
_entity_poly.type
_entity_poly.pdbx_seq_one_letter_code
_entity_poly.pdbx_strand_id
1 'polypeptide(L)'
;MDKECRRVSESIVETVHMVRPNHLNGVGRLFGGILMQWIDEVAMLVAKRHTHMNVTTASVDNLQVLKGAHQKDVVVLVGRVTYVGRTSMEVEVDSYVEEMD
;
A
#
# COMPACT_ATOMS: atom_id res chain seq x y z
N MET A 1 -12.21 -23.68 11.79
CA MET A 1 -12.37 -22.26 11.48
C MET A 1 -12.37 -22.05 9.98
N ASP A 2 -13.25 -21.24 9.55
CA ASP A 2 -13.33 -20.92 8.13
C ASP A 2 -12.15 -20.05 7.73
N LYS A 3 -11.31 -20.57 6.85
CA LYS A 3 -10.11 -19.85 6.40
C LYS A 3 -10.44 -18.63 5.55
N GLU A 4 -11.66 -18.56 5.05
CA GLU A 4 -12.08 -17.45 4.20
C GLU A 4 -12.59 -16.25 4.98
N CYS A 5 -12.82 -16.41 6.29
CA CYS A 5 -13.40 -15.37 7.14
C CYS A 5 -12.41 -14.91 8.20
N ARG A 6 -11.28 -14.42 7.76
CA ARG A 6 -10.30 -13.86 8.69
C ARG A 6 -10.74 -12.50 9.18
N ARG A 7 -10.32 -12.16 10.39
CA ARG A 7 -10.56 -10.83 10.94
C ARG A 7 -9.77 -9.80 10.15
N VAL A 8 -10.31 -8.60 10.06
CA VAL A 8 -9.66 -7.50 9.36
C VAL A 8 -8.25 -7.26 9.91
N SER A 9 -8.09 -7.31 11.24
CA SER A 9 -6.79 -7.10 11.87
C SER A 9 -5.74 -8.14 11.47
N GLU A 10 -6.17 -9.33 11.07
CA GLU A 10 -5.26 -10.39 10.64
C GLU A 10 -4.78 -10.20 9.21
N SER A 11 -5.42 -9.32 8.45
CA SER A 11 -5.13 -9.07 7.05
C SER A 11 -4.35 -7.78 6.82
N ILE A 12 -3.97 -7.09 7.89
CA ILE A 12 -3.18 -5.86 7.76
C ILE A 12 -1.79 -6.22 7.24
N VAL A 13 -1.36 -5.51 6.21
CA VAL A 13 -0.04 -5.68 5.62
C VAL A 13 0.70 -4.37 5.68
N GLU A 14 1.90 -4.39 6.22
CA GLU A 14 2.79 -3.23 6.20
C GLU A 14 4.01 -3.57 5.38
N THR A 15 4.36 -2.70 4.44
CA THR A 15 5.60 -2.82 3.67
C THR A 15 6.40 -1.55 3.81
N VAL A 16 7.72 -1.69 3.72
CA VAL A 16 8.65 -0.58 3.90
C VAL A 16 9.61 -0.58 2.70
N HIS A 17 9.74 0.57 2.07
CA HIS A 17 10.60 0.72 0.90
C HIS A 17 11.53 1.93 1.06
N MET A 18 12.81 1.73 0.78
CA MET A 18 13.74 2.84 0.69
C MET A 18 13.71 3.38 -0.73
N VAL A 19 13.59 4.69 -0.88
CA VAL A 19 13.60 5.32 -2.21
C VAL A 19 15.01 5.26 -2.78
N ARG A 20 15.16 4.61 -3.92
CA ARG A 20 16.43 4.44 -4.62
C ARG A 20 16.52 5.38 -5.82
N PRO A 21 17.72 5.60 -6.38
CA PRO A 21 17.86 6.51 -7.53
C PRO A 21 16.97 6.14 -8.71
N ASN A 22 16.76 4.85 -8.97
CA ASN A 22 15.92 4.39 -10.08
C ASN A 22 14.41 4.54 -9.80
N HIS A 23 14.04 4.97 -8.61
CA HIS A 23 12.65 5.27 -8.27
C HIS A 23 12.29 6.74 -8.48
N LEU A 24 13.25 7.57 -8.88
CA LEU A 24 13.06 9.01 -8.94
C LEU A 24 12.60 9.47 -10.32
N ASN A 25 11.82 10.56 -10.33
CA ASN A 25 11.44 11.25 -11.56
C ASN A 25 12.49 12.31 -11.91
N GLY A 26 12.21 13.10 -12.95
CA GLY A 26 13.15 14.11 -13.44
C GLY A 26 13.43 15.26 -12.48
N VAL A 27 12.65 15.40 -11.39
CA VAL A 27 12.86 16.45 -10.40
C VAL A 27 13.38 15.90 -9.07
N GLY A 28 13.84 14.66 -9.06
CA GLY A 28 14.47 14.07 -7.88
C GLY A 28 13.53 13.60 -6.79
N ARG A 29 12.27 13.34 -7.14
CA ARG A 29 11.28 12.83 -6.19
C ARG A 29 10.76 11.48 -6.64
N LEU A 30 10.16 10.75 -5.71
CA LEU A 30 9.58 9.43 -6.01
C LEU A 30 8.62 9.52 -7.19
N PHE A 31 8.85 8.68 -8.18
CA PHE A 31 7.98 8.60 -9.35
C PHE A 31 6.62 8.00 -8.96
N GLY A 32 5.54 8.68 -9.38
CA GLY A 32 4.18 8.26 -9.03
C GLY A 32 3.85 6.85 -9.45
N GLY A 33 4.36 6.41 -10.61
CA GLY A 33 4.14 5.05 -11.08
C GLY A 33 4.73 3.99 -10.17
N ILE A 34 5.89 4.28 -9.57
CA ILE A 34 6.52 3.36 -8.61
C ILE A 34 5.65 3.27 -7.35
N LEU A 35 5.17 4.40 -6.85
CA LEU A 35 4.30 4.40 -5.68
C LEU A 35 3.02 3.60 -5.95
N MET A 36 2.42 3.77 -7.11
CA MET A 36 1.22 3.02 -7.50
C MET A 36 1.50 1.52 -7.57
N GLN A 37 2.67 1.14 -8.05
CA GLN A 37 3.09 -0.26 -8.09
C GLN A 37 3.16 -0.83 -6.65
N TRP A 38 3.76 -0.10 -5.74
CA TRP A 38 3.85 -0.52 -4.34
C TRP A 38 2.48 -0.65 -3.68
N ILE A 39 1.58 0.31 -3.97
CA ILE A 39 0.21 0.26 -3.47
C ILE A 39 -0.50 -0.99 -3.98
N ASP A 40 -0.34 -1.28 -5.27
CA ASP A 40 -0.96 -2.45 -5.88
C ASP A 40 -0.46 -3.75 -5.25
N GLU A 41 0.84 -3.84 -4.99
CA GLU A 41 1.42 -5.00 -4.34
C GLU A 41 0.86 -5.21 -2.93
N VAL A 42 0.72 -4.13 -2.17
CA VAL A 42 0.16 -4.21 -0.82
C VAL A 42 -1.29 -4.68 -0.88
N ALA A 43 -2.07 -4.13 -1.81
CA ALA A 43 -3.48 -4.52 -1.97
C ALA A 43 -3.60 -6.01 -2.31
N MET A 44 -2.72 -6.51 -3.17
CA MET A 44 -2.70 -7.94 -3.52
C MET A 44 -2.36 -8.81 -2.33
N LEU A 45 -1.40 -8.38 -1.50
CA LEU A 45 -1.00 -9.14 -0.31
C LEU A 45 -2.13 -9.19 0.71
N VAL A 46 -2.84 -8.07 0.91
CA VAL A 46 -4.00 -8.03 1.78
C VAL A 46 -5.06 -9.00 1.29
N ALA A 47 -5.34 -8.97 -0.01
CA ALA A 47 -6.34 -9.86 -0.61
C ALA A 47 -5.97 -11.33 -0.39
N LYS A 48 -4.72 -11.68 -0.62
CA LYS A 48 -4.27 -13.07 -0.46
C LYS A 48 -4.36 -13.55 0.98
N ARG A 49 -4.17 -12.65 1.93
CA ARG A 49 -4.29 -13.01 3.34
C ARG A 49 -5.72 -13.12 3.82
N HIS A 50 -6.61 -12.37 3.20
CA HIS A 50 -8.00 -12.32 3.68
C HIS A 50 -8.89 -13.35 3.01
N THR A 51 -8.91 -13.39 1.68
CA THR A 51 -9.79 -14.27 0.91
C THR A 51 -9.36 -14.27 -0.56
N HIS A 52 -10.06 -15.08 -1.37
CA HIS A 52 -9.83 -15.13 -2.81
C HIS A 52 -10.78 -14.21 -3.60
N MET A 53 -11.41 -13.27 -2.95
CA MET A 53 -12.32 -12.34 -3.59
C MET A 53 -11.62 -11.36 -4.52
N ASN A 54 -12.37 -10.83 -5.47
CA ASN A 54 -11.90 -9.71 -6.28
C ASN A 54 -11.66 -8.49 -5.39
N VAL A 55 -10.66 -7.70 -5.76
CA VAL A 55 -10.22 -6.57 -4.94
C VAL A 55 -10.41 -5.27 -5.68
N THR A 56 -10.99 -4.29 -4.99
CA THR A 56 -10.99 -2.90 -5.41
C THR A 56 -10.09 -2.11 -4.46
N THR A 57 -9.08 -1.47 -5.01
CA THR A 57 -8.14 -0.71 -4.20
C THR A 57 -8.61 0.73 -4.06
N ALA A 58 -8.70 1.20 -2.82
CA ALA A 58 -8.91 2.60 -2.51
C ALA A 58 -7.68 3.11 -1.80
N SER A 59 -6.97 4.06 -2.40
CA SER A 59 -5.81 4.64 -1.75
C SER A 59 -6.18 5.95 -1.08
N VAL A 60 -5.62 6.19 0.10
CA VAL A 60 -5.85 7.40 0.85
C VAL A 60 -4.67 8.34 0.64
N ASP A 61 -4.94 9.50 0.08
CA ASP A 61 -4.05 10.65 -0.06
C ASP A 61 -2.53 10.37 -0.07
N ASN A 62 -2.01 10.14 -1.27
CA ASN A 62 -0.57 9.88 -1.46
C ASN A 62 0.21 11.14 -1.82
N LEU A 63 -0.44 12.32 -1.83
CA LEU A 63 0.21 13.53 -2.32
C LEU A 63 1.43 13.92 -1.50
N GLN A 64 1.38 13.74 -0.18
CA GLN A 64 2.51 14.07 0.67
C GLN A 64 3.72 13.22 0.36
N VAL A 65 3.52 11.92 0.10
CA VAL A 65 4.60 11.02 -0.26
C VAL A 65 5.20 11.44 -1.60
N LEU A 66 4.37 11.73 -2.59
CA LEU A 66 4.83 12.14 -3.91
C LEU A 66 5.61 13.46 -3.87
N LYS A 67 5.19 14.40 -3.03
CA LYS A 67 5.85 15.71 -2.91
C LYS A 67 7.11 15.65 -2.06
N GLY A 68 7.13 14.79 -1.04
CA GLY A 68 8.17 14.78 -0.03
C GLY A 68 9.18 13.65 -0.12
N ALA A 69 8.92 12.62 -0.91
CA ALA A 69 9.79 11.44 -0.94
C ALA A 69 10.97 11.66 -1.88
N HIS A 70 12.16 11.62 -1.32
CA HIS A 70 13.43 11.82 -2.03
C HIS A 70 14.29 10.57 -1.88
N GLN A 71 15.44 10.58 -2.55
CA GLN A 71 16.41 9.50 -2.44
C GLN A 71 16.77 9.24 -0.97
N LYS A 72 16.81 7.98 -0.57
CA LYS A 72 17.10 7.49 0.78
C LYS A 72 15.98 7.66 1.78
N ASP A 73 14.89 8.34 1.43
CA ASP A 73 13.72 8.37 2.31
C ASP A 73 13.10 6.98 2.39
N VAL A 74 12.46 6.72 3.52
CA VAL A 74 11.78 5.45 3.75
C VAL A 74 10.27 5.69 3.63
N VAL A 75 9.64 4.95 2.74
CA VAL A 75 8.20 5.03 2.52
C VAL A 75 7.54 3.79 3.12
N VAL A 76 6.56 4.00 3.97
CA VAL A 76 5.80 2.93 4.60
C VAL A 76 4.42 2.88 3.99
N LEU A 77 3.98 1.69 3.64
CA LEU A 77 2.62 1.47 3.14
C LEU A 77 1.91 0.49 4.06
N VAL A 78 0.69 0.83 4.44
CA VAL A 78 -0.14 -0.01 5.30
C VAL A 78 -1.45 -0.26 4.57
N GLY A 79 -1.74 -1.52 4.29
CA GLY A 79 -2.97 -1.92 3.65
C GLY A 79 -3.87 -2.68 4.59
N ARG A 80 -5.18 -2.46 4.45
CA ARG A 80 -6.18 -3.15 5.27
C ARG A 80 -7.50 -3.25 4.51
N VAL A 81 -8.27 -4.27 4.87
CA VAL A 81 -9.62 -4.43 4.33
C VAL A 81 -10.55 -3.43 5.03
N THR A 82 -11.28 -2.65 4.24
CA THR A 82 -12.25 -1.70 4.77
C THR A 82 -13.69 -2.13 4.52
N TYR A 83 -13.90 -3.01 3.54
CA TYR A 83 -15.23 -3.48 3.21
C TYR A 83 -15.14 -4.84 2.55
N VAL A 84 -16.04 -5.75 2.92
CA VAL A 84 -16.17 -7.06 2.29
C VAL A 84 -17.61 -7.21 1.81
N GLY A 85 -17.78 -7.35 0.50
CA GLY A 85 -19.06 -7.64 -0.12
C GLY A 85 -19.20 -9.13 -0.41
N ARG A 86 -20.19 -9.49 -1.22
CA ARG A 86 -20.43 -10.90 -1.55
C ARG A 86 -19.35 -11.50 -2.43
N THR A 87 -18.87 -10.74 -3.40
CA THR A 87 -17.90 -11.23 -4.40
C THR A 87 -16.65 -10.35 -4.50
N SER A 88 -16.58 -9.28 -3.71
CA SER A 88 -15.46 -8.36 -3.77
C SER A 88 -15.16 -7.78 -2.41
N MET A 89 -13.97 -7.22 -2.26
CA MET A 89 -13.58 -6.50 -1.06
C MET A 89 -12.92 -5.19 -1.46
N GLU A 90 -13.00 -4.22 -0.56
CA GLU A 90 -12.30 -2.96 -0.71
C GLU A 90 -11.10 -2.95 0.22
N VAL A 91 -9.95 -2.58 -0.32
CA VAL A 91 -8.71 -2.46 0.44
C VAL A 91 -8.26 -1.01 0.40
N GLU A 92 -8.00 -0.47 1.57
CA GLU A 92 -7.45 0.87 1.72
C GLU A 92 -5.96 0.76 1.98
N VAL A 93 -5.18 1.58 1.27
CA VAL A 93 -3.72 1.62 1.46
C VAL A 93 -3.31 3.04 1.83
N ASP A 94 -2.73 3.18 3.00
CA ASP A 94 -2.12 4.43 3.44
C ASP A 94 -0.63 4.39 3.14
N SER A 95 -0.08 5.54 2.77
CA SER A 95 1.36 5.66 2.55
C SER A 95 1.88 6.92 3.22
N TYR A 96 3.09 6.83 3.76
CA TYR A 96 3.73 7.99 4.39
C TYR A 96 5.25 7.82 4.37
N VAL A 97 5.94 8.94 4.51
CA VAL A 97 7.40 8.94 4.64
C VAL A 97 7.70 8.82 6.13
N GLU A 98 8.47 7.79 6.50
CA GLU A 98 8.87 7.60 7.88
C GLU A 98 10.03 8.54 8.20
N GLU A 99 9.87 9.32 9.26
CA GLU A 99 10.94 10.22 9.68
C GLU A 99 12.00 9.42 10.43
N MET A 100 13.22 9.55 9.97
CA MET A 100 14.37 8.90 10.56
C MET A 100 15.29 9.97 11.17
N ASP A 101 15.54 9.85 12.44
CA ASP A 101 16.46 10.79 13.11
C ASP A 101 17.91 10.50 12.80
#